data_26d6ae4d25ebc8e80d5035aa5e7b72c4
#
_entry.id   26d6ae4d25ebc8e80d5035aa5e7b72c4
#
_cell.length_a   1.000
_cell.length_b   1.000
_cell.length_c   1.000
_cell.angle_alpha   90.00
_cell.angle_beta   90.00
_cell.angle_gamma   90.00
#
_symmetry.space_group_name_H-M   'P 1'
#
loop_
_entity.id
_entity.type
_entity.pdbx_description
1 polymer ?
#
loop_
_entity_poly.entity_id
_entity_poly.type
_entity_poly.pdbx_seq_one_letter_code
_entity_poly.pdbx_strand_id
1 'polypeptide(L)'
;MGHLVPMVVEQSARGERAYDIYSRLLKDRIIFVGGAIDDQLANLVIAQLLFLEKEDPDKDIDMYVNSPGGSVTAGLAIFDAMRFIKPDVATICMGMAASMAVSFTHLTLPTILRV
;
A
#
# COMPACT_ATOMS: atom_id res chain seq x y z
N MET A 1 -4.57 15.24 -16.21
CA MET A 1 -5.76 14.46 -16.52
C MET A 1 -5.74 13.12 -15.79
N GLY A 2 -6.80 12.80 -15.10
CA GLY A 2 -6.89 11.55 -14.38
C GLY A 2 -7.28 10.39 -15.28
N HIS A 3 -6.95 9.21 -14.85
CA HIS A 3 -7.38 7.98 -15.48
C HIS A 3 -8.63 7.46 -14.78
N LEU A 4 -9.51 6.82 -15.53
CA LEU A 4 -10.65 6.17 -14.94
C LEU A 4 -10.18 4.96 -14.13
N VAL A 5 -10.66 4.84 -12.91
CA VAL A 5 -10.36 3.69 -12.07
C VAL A 5 -11.35 2.58 -12.42
N PRO A 6 -10.86 1.41 -12.85
CA PRO A 6 -11.76 0.31 -13.18
C PRO A 6 -12.60 -0.13 -11.97
N MET A 7 -13.83 -0.53 -12.26
CA MET A 7 -14.72 -1.07 -11.25
C MET A 7 -14.76 -2.59 -11.34
N VAL A 8 -14.84 -3.24 -10.20
CA VAL A 8 -14.96 -4.69 -10.10
C VAL A 8 -16.33 -5.01 -9.48
N VAL A 9 -17.08 -5.88 -10.12
CA VAL A 9 -18.39 -6.30 -9.62
C VAL A 9 -18.29 -7.73 -9.10
N GLU A 10 -18.69 -7.94 -7.87
CA GLU A 10 -18.68 -9.25 -7.25
C GLU A 10 -20.11 -9.70 -6.93
N GLN A 11 -20.37 -11.00 -7.13
CA GLN A 11 -21.60 -11.64 -6.72
C GLN A 11 -21.43 -12.23 -5.33
N SER A 12 -22.43 -12.07 -4.49
CA SER A 12 -22.45 -12.67 -3.16
C SER A 12 -23.86 -13.13 -2.82
N ALA A 13 -23.99 -13.84 -1.71
CA ALA A 13 -25.30 -14.27 -1.22
C ALA A 13 -26.24 -13.11 -0.93
N ARG A 14 -25.67 -11.89 -0.75
CA ARG A 14 -26.45 -10.67 -0.48
C ARG A 14 -26.69 -9.83 -1.74
N GLY A 15 -26.30 -10.32 -2.92
CA GLY A 15 -26.43 -9.62 -4.19
C GLY A 15 -25.11 -9.16 -4.74
N GLU A 16 -25.17 -8.24 -5.71
CA GLU A 16 -23.98 -7.69 -6.34
C GLU A 16 -23.40 -6.55 -5.49
N ARG A 17 -22.08 -6.49 -5.48
CA ARG A 17 -21.38 -5.38 -4.85
C ARG A 17 -20.27 -4.87 -5.79
N ALA A 18 -20.21 -3.58 -6.00
CA ALA A 18 -19.20 -2.96 -6.85
C ALA A 18 -18.12 -2.29 -5.99
N TYR A 19 -16.87 -2.49 -6.39
CA TYR A 19 -15.69 -1.87 -5.78
C TYR A 19 -14.85 -1.22 -6.86
N ASP A 20 -14.18 -0.09 -6.57
CA ASP A 20 -13.07 0.30 -7.44
C ASP A 20 -11.92 -0.71 -7.25
N ILE A 21 -10.99 -0.75 -8.23
CA ILE A 21 -9.94 -1.77 -8.21
C ILE A 21 -9.07 -1.68 -6.95
N TYR A 22 -8.78 -0.47 -6.47
CA TYR A 22 -7.95 -0.29 -5.28
C TYR A 22 -8.67 -0.77 -4.02
N SER A 23 -9.95 -0.48 -3.90
CA SER A 23 -10.75 -0.95 -2.76
C SER A 23 -10.90 -2.47 -2.77
N ARG A 24 -10.99 -3.07 -3.96
CA ARG A 24 -11.08 -4.52 -4.07
C ARG A 24 -9.76 -5.19 -3.66
N LEU A 25 -8.63 -4.61 -4.06
CA LEU A 25 -7.31 -5.10 -3.63
C LEU A 25 -7.14 -4.98 -2.13
N LEU A 26 -7.59 -3.86 -1.56
CA LEU A 26 -7.50 -3.63 -0.11
C LEU A 26 -8.24 -4.71 0.67
N LYS A 27 -9.33 -5.22 0.14
CA LYS A 27 -10.09 -6.30 0.76
C LYS A 27 -9.23 -7.56 0.94
N ASP A 28 -8.26 -7.77 0.05
CA ASP A 28 -7.30 -8.87 0.13
C ASP A 28 -5.99 -8.44 0.81
N ARG A 29 -6.01 -7.32 1.52
CA ARG A 29 -4.87 -6.79 2.28
C ARG A 29 -3.71 -6.37 1.38
N ILE A 30 -4.06 -5.84 0.20
CA ILE A 30 -3.10 -5.34 -0.77
C ILE A 30 -3.25 -3.83 -0.87
N ILE A 31 -2.13 -3.12 -0.67
CA ILE A 31 -2.06 -1.66 -0.85
C ILE A 31 -1.20 -1.40 -2.08
N PHE A 32 -1.70 -0.58 -3.00
CA PHE A 32 -0.95 -0.20 -4.18
C PHE A 32 -0.53 1.26 -4.09
N VAL A 33 0.78 1.49 -4.16
CA VAL A 33 1.35 2.84 -4.11
C VAL A 33 1.88 3.18 -5.49
N GLY A 34 1.15 4.01 -6.22
CA GLY A 34 1.52 4.43 -7.58
C GLY A 34 1.69 5.93 -7.67
N GLY A 35 2.59 6.38 -8.55
CA GLY A 35 2.84 7.80 -8.76
C GLY A 35 3.79 8.40 -7.73
N ALA A 36 3.93 9.72 -7.77
CA ALA A 36 4.83 10.43 -6.88
C ALA A 36 4.35 10.39 -5.43
N ILE A 37 5.29 10.24 -4.51
CA ILE A 37 4.99 10.21 -3.07
C ILE A 37 4.94 11.64 -2.54
N ASP A 38 3.74 12.09 -2.21
CA ASP A 38 3.51 13.38 -1.57
C ASP A 38 2.74 13.16 -0.26
N ASP A 39 2.45 14.25 0.45
CA ASP A 39 1.76 14.15 1.74
C ASP A 39 0.36 13.55 1.61
N GLN A 40 -0.34 13.85 0.54
CA GLN A 40 -1.68 13.32 0.32
C GLN A 40 -1.65 11.81 0.11
N LEU A 41 -0.73 11.34 -0.73
CA LEU A 41 -0.56 9.90 -0.96
C LEU A 41 -0.14 9.20 0.33
N ALA A 42 0.80 9.80 1.09
CA ALA A 42 1.24 9.23 2.35
C ALA A 42 0.07 9.06 3.32
N ASN A 43 -0.78 10.08 3.44
CA ASN A 43 -1.94 10.01 4.32
C ASN A 43 -2.91 8.88 3.92
N LEU A 44 -3.12 8.70 2.62
CA LEU A 44 -3.96 7.62 2.12
C LEU A 44 -3.38 6.25 2.43
N VAL A 45 -2.07 6.08 2.25
CA VAL A 45 -1.40 4.82 2.54
C VAL A 45 -1.45 4.52 4.04
N ILE A 46 -1.17 5.51 4.87
CA ILE A 46 -1.20 5.35 6.32
C ILE A 46 -2.60 4.97 6.78
N ALA A 47 -3.63 5.63 6.24
CA ALA A 47 -5.00 5.30 6.59
C ALA A 47 -5.36 3.86 6.24
N GLN A 48 -4.90 3.37 5.10
CA GLN A 48 -5.12 1.99 4.68
C GLN A 48 -4.38 1.00 5.59
N LEU A 49 -3.15 1.31 5.98
CA LEU A 49 -2.39 0.48 6.91
C LEU A 49 -3.11 0.36 8.26
N LEU A 50 -3.59 1.48 8.79
CA LEU A 50 -4.32 1.49 10.05
C LEU A 50 -5.64 0.72 9.95
N PHE A 51 -6.33 0.87 8.84
CA PHE A 51 -7.58 0.13 8.60
C PHE A 51 -7.34 -1.38 8.59
N LEU A 52 -6.32 -1.82 7.87
CA LEU A 52 -6.00 -3.25 7.79
C LEU A 52 -5.55 -3.82 9.12
N GLU A 53 -4.80 -3.04 9.91
CA GLU A 53 -4.44 -3.47 11.26
C GLU A 53 -5.68 -3.69 12.13
N LYS A 54 -6.65 -2.79 12.03
CA LYS A 54 -7.91 -2.92 12.80
C LYS A 54 -8.72 -4.14 12.37
N GLU A 55 -8.69 -4.45 11.06
CA GLU A 55 -9.44 -5.60 10.54
C GLU A 55 -8.87 -6.92 11.05
N ASP A 56 -7.56 -7.07 11.00
CA ASP A 56 -6.90 -8.26 11.51
C ASP A 56 -5.42 -7.94 11.78
N PRO A 57 -5.05 -7.72 13.04
CA PRO A 57 -3.68 -7.35 13.38
C PRO A 57 -2.66 -8.48 13.20
N ASP A 58 -3.10 -9.70 12.97
CA ASP A 58 -2.20 -10.87 12.88
C ASP A 58 -1.92 -11.30 11.45
N LYS A 59 -2.58 -10.70 10.46
CA LYS A 59 -2.36 -11.04 9.05
C LYS A 59 -1.43 -10.06 8.37
N ASP A 60 -0.57 -10.58 7.50
CA ASP A 60 0.37 -9.80 6.73
C ASP A 60 -0.33 -8.87 5.74
N ILE A 61 0.36 -7.80 5.37
CA ILE A 61 -0.08 -6.83 4.38
C ILE A 61 0.93 -6.84 3.25
N ASP A 62 0.45 -6.82 2.00
CA ASP A 62 1.29 -6.70 0.82
C ASP A 62 1.18 -5.28 0.28
N MET A 63 2.32 -4.61 0.12
CA MET A 63 2.38 -3.26 -0.43
C MET A 63 3.15 -3.28 -1.74
N TYR A 64 2.44 -3.02 -2.85
CA TYR A 64 3.05 -2.93 -4.17
C TYR A 64 3.39 -1.48 -4.44
N VAL A 65 4.64 -1.21 -4.78
CA VAL A 65 5.12 0.15 -5.00
C VAL A 65 5.61 0.30 -6.44
N ASN A 66 4.99 1.23 -7.16
CA ASN A 66 5.41 1.62 -8.50
C ASN A 66 5.47 3.14 -8.53
N SER A 67 6.56 3.70 -8.02
CA SER A 67 6.72 5.13 -7.82
C SER A 67 8.12 5.57 -8.20
N PRO A 68 8.28 6.74 -8.84
CA PRO A 68 9.60 7.31 -9.10
C PRO A 68 10.22 7.95 -7.85
N GLY A 69 9.48 8.02 -6.76
CA GLY A 69 9.91 8.69 -5.56
C GLY A 69 9.08 9.92 -5.26
N GLY A 70 9.62 10.83 -4.48
CA GLY A 70 8.93 12.07 -4.12
C GLY A 70 9.48 12.67 -2.84
N SER A 71 8.59 13.15 -2.00
CA SER A 71 8.94 13.78 -0.73
C SER A 71 9.56 12.78 0.24
N VAL A 72 10.73 13.12 0.77
CA VAL A 72 11.42 12.28 1.77
C VAL A 72 10.59 12.21 3.05
N THR A 73 10.02 13.32 3.50
CA THR A 73 9.21 13.35 4.71
C THR A 73 7.94 12.52 4.56
N ALA A 74 7.30 12.59 3.40
CA ALA A 74 6.12 11.76 3.14
C ALA A 74 6.48 10.27 3.13
N GLY A 75 7.60 9.90 2.51
CA GLY A 75 8.09 8.53 2.53
C GLY A 75 8.41 8.03 3.92
N LEU A 76 9.05 8.86 4.75
CA LEU A 76 9.35 8.51 6.13
C LEU A 76 8.08 8.32 6.96
N ALA A 77 7.04 9.10 6.70
CA ALA A 77 5.76 8.93 7.38
C ALA A 77 5.16 7.55 7.09
N ILE A 78 5.25 7.10 5.84
CA ILE A 78 4.81 5.75 5.47
C ILE A 78 5.62 4.70 6.22
N PHE A 79 6.94 4.85 6.28
CA PHE A 79 7.81 3.92 7.01
C PHE A 79 7.44 3.84 8.47
N ASP A 80 7.25 4.99 9.09
CA ASP A 80 6.89 5.04 10.51
C ASP A 80 5.60 4.26 10.76
N ALA A 81 4.61 4.44 9.89
CA ALA A 81 3.35 3.72 10.00
C ALA A 81 3.54 2.21 9.83
N MET A 82 4.36 1.80 8.83
CA MET A 82 4.65 0.37 8.60
C MET A 82 5.30 -0.28 9.81
N ARG A 83 6.16 0.45 10.52
CA ARG A 83 6.83 -0.05 11.72
C ARG A 83 5.94 0.01 12.96
N PHE A 84 5.00 0.94 12.97
CA PHE A 84 4.11 1.16 14.10
C PHE A 84 3.05 0.06 14.23
N ILE A 85 2.49 -0.39 13.10
CA ILE A 85 1.43 -1.39 13.12
C ILE A 85 1.96 -2.79 13.43
N LYS A 86 1.09 -3.65 13.95
CA LYS A 86 1.47 -5.02 14.31
C LYS A 86 1.71 -5.93 13.10
N PRO A 87 0.86 -5.90 12.05
CA PRO A 87 1.08 -6.77 10.89
C PRO A 87 2.42 -6.52 10.22
N ASP A 88 3.04 -7.58 9.72
CA ASP A 88 4.21 -7.46 8.85
C ASP A 88 3.77 -6.94 7.49
N VAL A 89 4.58 -6.04 6.91
CA VAL A 89 4.30 -5.47 5.60
C VAL A 89 5.37 -5.95 4.63
N ALA A 90 4.96 -6.75 3.65
CA ALA A 90 5.83 -7.14 2.55
C ALA A 90 5.76 -6.05 1.48
N THR A 91 6.92 -5.53 1.08
CA THR A 91 7.01 -4.48 0.07
C THR A 91 7.51 -5.07 -1.23
N ILE A 92 6.69 -4.96 -2.27
CA ILE A 92 7.01 -5.45 -3.61
C ILE A 92 7.21 -4.23 -4.51
N CYS A 93 8.44 -3.99 -4.92
CA CYS A 93 8.79 -2.81 -5.71
C CYS A 93 8.91 -3.14 -7.18
N MET A 94 8.34 -2.30 -8.02
CA MET A 94 8.30 -2.47 -9.47
C MET A 94 8.85 -1.24 -10.17
N GLY A 95 9.42 -1.45 -11.36
CA GLY A 95 9.93 -0.34 -12.18
C GLY A 95 10.97 0.48 -11.43
N MET A 96 10.84 1.80 -11.48
CA MET A 96 11.79 2.71 -10.85
C MET A 96 11.80 2.65 -9.33
N ALA A 97 10.75 2.11 -8.73
CA ALA A 97 10.68 1.95 -7.28
C ALA A 97 11.75 0.99 -6.77
N ALA A 98 12.27 0.11 -7.61
CA ALA A 98 13.30 -0.86 -7.21
C ALA A 98 14.55 -0.16 -6.67
N SER A 99 14.92 1.00 -7.22
CA SER A 99 16.09 1.75 -6.73
C SER A 99 15.84 2.41 -5.38
N MET A 100 14.62 2.81 -5.10
CA MET A 100 14.22 3.37 -3.81
C MET A 100 14.08 2.30 -2.73
N ALA A 101 13.75 1.09 -3.14
CA ALA A 101 13.48 -0.02 -2.24
C ALA A 101 14.67 -0.33 -1.33
N VAL A 102 15.89 -0.09 -1.82
CA VAL A 102 17.10 -0.30 -1.02
C VAL A 102 17.08 0.59 0.22
N SER A 103 16.73 1.87 0.06
CA SER A 103 16.61 2.78 1.20
C SER A 103 15.49 2.36 2.14
N PHE A 104 14.38 1.88 1.57
CA PHE A 104 13.24 1.42 2.36
C PHE A 104 13.59 0.20 3.21
N THR A 105 14.27 -0.78 2.63
CA THR A 105 14.65 -1.98 3.37
C THR A 105 15.65 -1.69 4.48
N HIS A 106 16.49 -0.69 4.31
CA HIS A 106 17.41 -0.28 5.38
C HIS A 106 16.69 0.34 6.57
N LEU A 107 15.56 1.01 6.32
CA LEU A 107 14.84 1.75 7.35
C LEU A 107 13.72 0.94 8.00
N THR A 108 13.16 -0.04 7.29
CA THR A 108 11.98 -0.76 7.75
C THR A 108 12.24 -2.26 7.79
N LEU A 109 12.69 -2.74 8.94
CA LEU A 109 12.77 -4.16 9.21
C LEU A 109 11.58 -4.53 10.09
N PRO A 110 10.85 -5.63 9.84
CA PRO A 110 11.11 -6.65 8.83
C PRO A 110 10.33 -6.43 7.52
N THR A 111 10.89 -5.68 6.61
CA THR A 111 10.27 -5.49 5.30
C THR A 111 10.93 -6.46 4.31
N ILE A 112 10.13 -7.16 3.51
CA ILE A 112 10.61 -8.07 2.49
C ILE A 112 10.61 -7.34 1.15
N LEU A 113 11.80 -7.28 0.51
CA LEU A 113 11.94 -6.68 -0.80
C LEU A 113 11.82 -7.75 -1.87
N ARG A 114 10.96 -7.49 -2.86
CA ARG A 114 10.84 -8.30 -4.08
C ARG A 114 10.83 -7.38 -5.28
N VAL A 115 11.56 -7.74 -6.29
CA VAL A 115 11.71 -6.94 -7.51
C VAL A 115 11.21 -7.74 -8.71
#